data_837806f9fb11411915f808f1d4c0fe32
#
_entry.id   837806f9fb11411915f808f1d4c0fe32
#
_cell.length_a   1.000
_cell.length_b   1.000
_cell.length_c   1.000
_cell.angle_alpha   90.00
_cell.angle_beta   90.00
_cell.angle_gamma   90.00
#
_symmetry.space_group_name_H-M   'P 1'
#
loop_
_entity.id
_entity.type
_entity.pdbx_description
1 polymer ?
#
loop_
_entity_poly.entity_id
_entity_poly.type
_entity_poly.pdbx_seq_one_letter_code
_entity_poly.pdbx_strand_id
1 'polypeptide(L)'
;MDDMKQEFAYEKLSGASSSVNKASAFKGLKNKWLASLFLEFAIKSNVSQLVKTSRRGPLNVQKAFYPEGKDCAHVYLLHPPAGIVSGDELNIEICIQDSAHALITTPGANRFYRARTNLAIGDSKQTQISNINVLGKGICENFPLETIVYEGADAINQLDLKLSSQAHYI
;
A
#
# COMPACT_ATOMS: atom_id res chain seq x y z
N MET A 1 1.14 15.31 36.43
CA MET A 1 2.24 14.47 36.79
C MET A 1 1.72 13.04 36.63
N ASP A 2 1.85 12.44 35.50
CA ASP A 2 2.99 12.01 34.75
C ASP A 2 2.63 11.83 33.27
N ASP A 3 3.30 12.58 32.42
CA ASP A 3 3.30 12.45 30.98
C ASP A 3 4.09 11.18 30.61
N MET A 4 3.43 10.12 30.22
CA MET A 4 4.10 9.06 29.47
C MET A 4 3.72 9.15 27.99
N LYS A 5 4.51 9.94 27.29
CA LYS A 5 4.61 9.93 25.83
C LYS A 5 4.95 8.51 25.37
N GLN A 6 4.00 7.83 24.80
CA GLN A 6 4.28 6.67 23.95
C GLN A 6 4.77 7.19 22.59
N GLU A 7 6.05 7.41 22.51
CA GLU A 7 6.81 7.62 21.29
C GLU A 7 6.99 6.26 20.62
N PHE A 8 6.05 5.92 19.73
CA PHE A 8 6.13 4.67 18.98
C PHE A 8 7.09 4.80 17.80
N ALA A 9 8.25 4.21 18.00
CA ALA A 9 9.04 3.40 17.04
C ALA A 9 9.08 3.83 15.55
N TYR A 10 9.18 5.13 15.25
CA TYR A 10 9.53 5.62 13.92
C TYR A 10 11.05 5.85 13.77
N GLU A 11 11.82 5.68 14.83
CA GLU A 11 13.24 6.07 14.91
C GLU A 11 14.25 4.96 14.56
N LYS A 12 13.82 3.79 14.08
CA LYS A 12 14.74 2.69 13.76
C LYS A 12 15.10 2.52 12.27
N LEU A 13 14.73 3.47 11.41
CA LEU A 13 15.16 3.45 10.00
C LEU A 13 16.11 4.61 9.60
N SER A 14 16.55 5.43 10.54
CA SER A 14 17.45 6.57 10.24
C SER A 14 18.83 6.51 10.89
N GLY A 15 19.27 5.37 11.37
CA GLY A 15 20.54 5.26 12.10
C GLY A 15 21.42 4.08 11.69
N ALA A 16 21.83 4.01 10.41
CA ALA A 16 23.01 3.24 10.01
C ALA A 16 23.73 3.97 8.87
N SER A 17 24.48 4.99 9.25
CA SER A 17 25.57 5.53 8.44
C SER A 17 26.69 4.49 8.41
N SER A 18 26.72 3.68 7.36
CA SER A 18 27.95 3.06 6.89
C SER A 18 28.07 3.31 5.39
N SER A 19 29.13 4.04 5.06
CA SER A 19 29.58 4.30 3.69
C SER A 19 29.98 3.00 3.01
N VAL A 20 29.00 2.25 2.53
CA VAL A 20 29.21 1.14 1.60
C VAL A 20 28.86 1.66 0.21
N ASN A 21 29.83 1.56 -0.69
CA ASN A 21 29.80 1.97 -2.09
C ASN A 21 28.44 1.71 -2.75
N LYS A 22 27.63 2.77 -2.90
CA LYS A 22 26.32 2.75 -3.58
C LYS A 22 26.40 2.41 -5.09
N ALA A 23 27.58 2.29 -5.65
CA ALA A 23 27.78 2.02 -7.09
C ALA A 23 27.77 0.54 -7.46
N SER A 24 27.99 -0.39 -6.52
CA SER A 24 28.02 -1.83 -6.82
C SER A 24 26.66 -2.54 -6.61
N ALA A 25 25.74 -1.93 -5.83
CA ALA A 25 24.42 -2.51 -5.56
C ALA A 25 23.44 -2.38 -6.74
N PHE A 26 23.72 -1.51 -7.70
CA PHE A 26 22.85 -1.28 -8.86
C PHE A 26 23.06 -2.21 -10.06
N LYS A 27 24.10 -3.04 -10.05
CA LYS A 27 24.42 -3.94 -11.18
C LYS A 27 23.55 -5.20 -11.29
N GLY A 28 22.69 -5.50 -10.27
CA GLY A 28 21.82 -6.69 -10.25
C GLY A 28 20.33 -6.42 -10.50
N LEU A 29 19.90 -5.14 -10.61
CA LEU A 29 18.50 -4.74 -10.74
C LEU A 29 18.09 -4.43 -12.18
N LYS A 30 18.56 -5.22 -13.14
CA LYS A 30 18.06 -5.12 -14.52
C LYS A 30 16.59 -5.57 -14.55
N ASN A 31 15.68 -4.61 -14.83
CA ASN A 31 14.24 -4.78 -15.07
C ASN A 31 13.35 -5.11 -13.85
N LYS A 32 13.65 -4.56 -12.67
CA LYS A 32 12.74 -4.55 -11.52
C LYS A 32 12.08 -3.18 -11.39
N TRP A 33 10.74 -3.13 -11.42
CA TRP A 33 10.00 -1.89 -11.25
C TRP A 33 9.32 -1.84 -9.87
N LEU A 34 9.80 -0.96 -9.02
CA LEU A 34 9.32 -0.80 -7.67
C LEU A 34 8.33 0.37 -7.60
N ALA A 35 7.14 0.08 -7.12
CA ALA A 35 6.12 1.08 -6.82
C ALA A 35 5.74 1.02 -5.35
N SER A 36 5.49 2.16 -4.73
CA SER A 36 4.97 2.21 -3.37
C SER A 36 3.93 3.30 -3.21
N LEU A 37 2.95 3.04 -2.35
CA LEU A 37 1.91 3.98 -1.96
C LEU A 37 1.66 3.86 -0.46
N PHE A 38 1.73 4.97 0.26
CA PHE A 38 1.35 5.09 1.65
C PHE A 38 0.16 6.03 1.77
N LEU A 39 -0.86 5.60 2.51
CA LEU A 39 -2.07 6.36 2.82
C LEU A 39 -2.31 6.38 4.32
N GLU A 40 -2.63 7.54 4.87
CA GLU A 40 -3.04 7.68 6.26
C GLU A 40 -4.36 8.44 6.37
N PHE A 41 -5.30 7.84 7.09
CA PHE A 41 -6.60 8.41 7.35
C PHE A 41 -6.73 8.75 8.83
N ALA A 42 -7.27 9.92 9.13
CA ALA A 42 -7.52 10.37 10.50
C ALA A 42 -8.74 11.30 10.56
N ILE A 43 -9.29 11.45 11.76
CA ILE A 43 -10.34 12.46 12.00
C ILE A 43 -9.70 13.84 12.09
N LYS A 44 -10.15 14.76 11.24
CA LYS A 44 -9.86 16.20 11.35
C LYS A 44 -11.17 17.00 11.26
N SER A 45 -11.40 17.87 12.22
CA SER A 45 -12.62 18.69 12.30
C SER A 45 -13.91 17.85 12.15
N ASN A 46 -13.98 16.71 12.85
CA ASN A 46 -15.08 15.75 12.78
C ASN A 46 -15.36 15.19 11.37
N VAL A 47 -14.32 15.05 10.54
CA VAL A 47 -14.38 14.46 9.20
C VAL A 47 -13.29 13.39 9.09
N SER A 48 -13.63 12.20 8.64
CA SER A 48 -12.62 11.21 8.22
C SER A 48 -11.89 11.71 6.98
N GLN A 49 -10.57 11.89 7.05
CA GLN A 49 -9.81 12.49 5.95
C GLN A 49 -8.58 11.67 5.61
N LEU A 50 -8.25 11.63 4.33
CA LEU A 50 -6.93 11.22 3.87
C LEU A 50 -5.94 12.36 4.22
N VAL A 51 -5.19 12.18 5.31
CA VAL A 51 -4.34 13.23 5.90
C VAL A 51 -2.92 13.20 5.40
N LYS A 52 -2.46 12.04 4.92
CA LYS A 52 -1.11 11.87 4.39
C LYS A 52 -1.11 10.90 3.23
N THR A 53 -0.35 11.25 2.20
CA THR A 53 -0.10 10.42 1.03
C THR A 53 1.37 10.52 0.66
N SER A 54 2.02 9.39 0.44
CA SER A 54 3.37 9.32 -0.13
C SER A 54 3.39 8.24 -1.21
N ARG A 55 4.08 8.51 -2.32
CA ARG A 55 4.11 7.56 -3.43
C ARG A 55 5.45 7.55 -4.15
N ARG A 56 5.74 6.40 -4.75
CA ARG A 56 6.84 6.21 -5.68
C ARG A 56 6.35 5.31 -6.82
N GLY A 57 6.69 5.66 -8.06
CA GLY A 57 6.25 4.91 -9.23
C GLY A 57 4.80 5.18 -9.63
N PRO A 58 4.13 4.24 -10.31
CA PRO A 58 2.82 4.46 -10.91
C PRO A 58 1.64 4.38 -9.94
N LEU A 59 1.80 3.82 -8.74
CA LEU A 59 0.73 3.77 -7.75
C LEU A 59 0.29 5.17 -7.35
N ASN A 60 -1.02 5.40 -7.29
CA ASN A 60 -1.61 6.68 -6.97
C ASN A 60 -2.94 6.53 -6.25
N VAL A 61 -3.45 7.63 -5.70
CA VAL A 61 -4.79 7.78 -5.16
C VAL A 61 -5.33 9.14 -5.60
N GLN A 62 -6.62 9.21 -5.85
CA GLN A 62 -7.30 10.48 -6.11
C GLN A 62 -7.70 11.17 -4.80
N LYS A 63 -8.25 12.37 -4.91
CA LYS A 63 -8.88 13.05 -3.78
C LYS A 63 -9.98 12.17 -3.20
N ALA A 64 -10.09 12.13 -1.87
CA ALA A 64 -11.17 11.42 -1.19
C ALA A 64 -12.54 11.99 -1.55
N PHE A 65 -13.53 11.09 -1.70
CA PHE A 65 -14.93 11.39 -1.94
C PHE A 65 -15.73 11.11 -0.67
N TYR A 66 -16.90 11.71 -0.54
CA TYR A 66 -17.75 11.59 0.64
C TYR A 66 -19.21 11.38 0.24
N PRO A 67 -19.57 10.31 -0.51
CA PRO A 67 -20.94 10.12 -1.00
C PRO A 67 -21.94 9.84 0.11
N GLU A 68 -21.49 9.29 1.23
CA GLU A 68 -22.29 8.94 2.41
C GLU A 68 -22.15 9.97 3.54
N GLY A 69 -21.51 11.13 3.26
CA GLY A 69 -21.23 12.14 4.25
C GLY A 69 -19.83 12.05 4.85
N LYS A 70 -19.53 12.95 5.75
CA LYS A 70 -18.18 13.23 6.27
C LYS A 70 -17.52 12.12 7.09
N ASP A 71 -18.28 11.12 7.48
CA ASP A 71 -17.81 10.10 8.43
C ASP A 71 -16.97 9.02 7.75
N CYS A 72 -17.17 8.77 6.45
CA CYS A 72 -16.40 7.81 5.66
C CYS A 72 -15.71 8.46 4.47
N ALA A 73 -14.40 8.32 4.37
CA ALA A 73 -13.60 8.78 3.24
C ALA A 73 -13.46 7.68 2.19
N HIS A 74 -14.04 7.86 1.00
CA HIS A 74 -13.92 6.92 -0.11
C HIS A 74 -12.73 7.27 -0.99
N VAL A 75 -11.87 6.31 -1.29
CA VAL A 75 -10.73 6.50 -2.19
C VAL A 75 -10.62 5.38 -3.22
N TYR A 76 -10.16 5.76 -4.42
CA TYR A 76 -9.79 4.82 -5.46
C TYR A 76 -8.27 4.67 -5.51
N LEU A 77 -7.78 3.43 -5.33
CA LEU A 77 -6.38 3.10 -5.62
C LEU A 77 -6.20 2.95 -7.13
N LEU A 78 -5.22 3.66 -7.66
CA LEU A 78 -4.94 3.69 -9.08
C LEU A 78 -3.59 3.05 -9.38
N HIS A 79 -3.60 2.13 -10.34
CA HIS A 79 -2.42 1.58 -10.96
C HIS A 79 -2.53 1.78 -12.48
N PRO A 80 -2.11 2.92 -13.03
CA PRO A 80 -2.31 3.28 -14.44
C PRO A 80 -1.85 2.23 -15.47
N PRO A 81 -0.78 1.43 -15.23
CA PRO A 81 -0.41 0.32 -16.11
C PRO A 81 -1.48 -0.76 -16.24
N ALA A 82 -2.48 -0.78 -15.34
CA ALA A 82 -3.62 -1.69 -15.33
C ALA A 82 -3.25 -3.19 -15.22
N GLY A 83 -2.04 -3.51 -14.82
CA GLY A 83 -1.61 -4.89 -14.60
C GLY A 83 -0.15 -4.97 -14.20
N ILE A 84 0.23 -6.11 -13.65
CA ILE A 84 1.52 -6.39 -13.03
C ILE A 84 2.24 -7.39 -13.94
N VAL A 85 3.46 -7.06 -14.34
CA VAL A 85 4.31 -7.88 -15.20
C VAL A 85 5.55 -8.36 -14.45
N SER A 86 6.28 -9.27 -15.05
CA SER A 86 7.49 -9.87 -14.47
C SER A 86 8.51 -8.81 -14.04
N GLY A 87 8.92 -8.87 -12.79
CA GLY A 87 9.83 -7.93 -12.15
C GLY A 87 9.16 -6.76 -11.46
N ASP A 88 7.83 -6.61 -11.56
CA ASP A 88 7.11 -5.56 -10.82
C ASP A 88 6.93 -5.93 -9.36
N GLU A 89 7.14 -4.96 -8.49
CA GLU A 89 6.88 -5.05 -7.07
C GLU A 89 6.10 -3.82 -6.61
N LEU A 90 4.87 -4.03 -6.16
CA LEU A 90 3.96 -3.01 -5.66
C LEU A 90 3.79 -3.16 -4.16
N ASN A 91 4.11 -2.10 -3.41
CA ASN A 91 3.96 -2.05 -1.96
C ASN A 91 2.91 -0.98 -1.61
N ILE A 92 1.80 -1.40 -1.00
CA ILE A 92 0.71 -0.53 -0.55
C ILE A 92 0.66 -0.59 0.97
N GLU A 93 0.71 0.56 1.60
CA GLU A 93 0.62 0.70 3.04
C GLU A 93 -0.53 1.65 3.39
N ILE A 94 -1.44 1.20 4.24
CA ILE A 94 -2.63 1.94 4.65
C ILE A 94 -2.69 1.96 6.17
N CYS A 95 -2.83 3.15 6.73
CA CYS A 95 -3.01 3.36 8.15
C CYS A 95 -4.34 4.09 8.40
N ILE A 96 -5.24 3.44 9.14
CA ILE A 96 -6.48 4.04 9.62
C ILE A 96 -6.28 4.37 11.09
N GLN A 97 -6.23 5.64 11.42
CA GLN A 97 -6.08 6.13 12.79
C GLN A 97 -7.37 5.91 13.60
N ASP A 98 -7.24 6.04 14.92
CA ASP A 98 -8.37 5.86 15.83
C ASP A 98 -9.61 6.65 15.38
N SER A 99 -10.76 5.98 15.40
CA SER A 99 -12.08 6.50 15.04
C SER A 99 -12.23 7.00 13.59
N ALA A 100 -11.20 6.91 12.76
CA ALA A 100 -11.31 7.23 11.33
C ALA A 100 -11.98 6.08 10.56
N HIS A 101 -12.71 6.42 9.49
CA HIS A 101 -13.37 5.46 8.62
C HIS A 101 -12.97 5.72 7.17
N ALA A 102 -12.51 4.70 6.49
CA ALA A 102 -12.16 4.78 5.07
C ALA A 102 -12.67 3.58 4.29
N LEU A 103 -13.23 3.83 3.12
CA LEU A 103 -13.53 2.85 2.09
C LEU A 103 -12.49 2.94 0.99
N ILE A 104 -11.89 1.82 0.67
CA ILE A 104 -10.81 1.70 -0.30
C ILE A 104 -11.26 0.73 -1.38
N THR A 105 -11.19 1.18 -2.62
CA THR A 105 -11.57 0.37 -3.78
C THR A 105 -10.64 0.64 -4.97
N THR A 106 -10.85 -0.05 -6.07
CA THR A 106 -10.13 0.14 -7.34
C THR A 106 -11.11 0.41 -8.47
N PRO A 107 -10.77 1.21 -9.49
CA PRO A 107 -11.67 1.49 -10.62
C PRO A 107 -11.71 0.36 -11.66
N GLY A 108 -10.88 -0.65 -11.50
CA GLY A 108 -10.79 -1.79 -12.42
C GLY A 108 -10.10 -2.98 -11.79
N ALA A 109 -10.20 -4.14 -12.44
CA ALA A 109 -9.58 -5.38 -12.01
C ALA A 109 -8.06 -5.25 -11.91
N ASN A 110 -7.48 -5.84 -10.86
CA ASN A 110 -6.05 -6.09 -10.80
C ASN A 110 -5.70 -7.27 -11.73
N ARG A 111 -4.56 -7.20 -12.44
CA ARG A 111 -4.16 -8.25 -13.39
C ARG A 111 -2.72 -8.65 -13.17
N PHE A 112 -2.50 -9.97 -13.04
CA PHE A 112 -1.18 -10.57 -13.11
C PHE A 112 -1.04 -11.24 -14.46
N TYR A 113 -0.20 -10.69 -15.34
CA TYR A 113 0.00 -11.22 -16.69
C TYR A 113 0.90 -12.47 -16.69
N ARG A 114 0.96 -13.15 -17.82
CA ARG A 114 1.91 -14.28 -17.99
C ARG A 114 3.33 -13.85 -17.66
N ALA A 115 4.01 -14.65 -16.83
CA ALA A 115 5.38 -14.39 -16.45
C ALA A 115 6.34 -14.61 -17.63
N ARG A 116 7.43 -13.85 -17.59
CA ARG A 116 8.51 -14.06 -18.60
C ARG A 116 9.19 -15.39 -18.37
N THR A 117 9.50 -16.05 -19.48
CA THR A 117 10.22 -17.34 -19.48
C THR A 117 11.74 -17.17 -19.56
N ASN A 118 12.21 -16.07 -20.14
CA ASN A 118 13.64 -15.77 -20.24
C ASN A 118 14.13 -15.03 -18.98
N LEU A 119 14.67 -15.77 -18.02
CA LEU A 119 15.18 -15.23 -16.75
C LEU A 119 16.54 -14.51 -16.90
N ALA A 120 17.20 -14.60 -18.05
CA ALA A 120 18.44 -13.87 -18.30
C ALA A 120 18.22 -12.34 -18.34
N ILE A 121 16.98 -11.89 -18.59
CA ILE A 121 16.62 -10.46 -18.66
C ILE A 121 15.94 -9.94 -17.39
N GLY A 122 15.74 -10.75 -16.36
CA GLY A 122 15.18 -10.34 -15.08
C GLY A 122 14.30 -11.40 -14.42
N ASP A 123 13.82 -11.11 -13.22
CA ASP A 123 12.95 -11.97 -12.42
C ASP A 123 11.61 -12.24 -13.13
N SER A 124 11.03 -13.43 -12.91
CA SER A 124 9.67 -13.77 -13.37
C SER A 124 8.60 -13.23 -12.42
N LYS A 125 8.92 -13.05 -11.15
CA LYS A 125 7.95 -12.70 -10.09
C LYS A 125 7.22 -11.39 -10.34
N GLN A 126 5.96 -11.42 -9.96
CA GLN A 126 5.03 -10.32 -9.99
C GLN A 126 4.47 -10.18 -8.56
N THR A 127 4.81 -9.11 -7.87
CA THR A 127 4.53 -9.02 -6.44
C THR A 127 3.66 -7.81 -6.14
N GLN A 128 2.58 -8.03 -5.39
CA GLN A 128 1.83 -6.98 -4.71
C GLN A 128 1.70 -7.33 -3.24
N ILE A 129 2.12 -6.42 -2.37
CA ILE A 129 2.02 -6.55 -0.92
C ILE A 129 1.21 -5.35 -0.42
N SER A 130 0.14 -5.65 0.31
CA SER A 130 -0.72 -4.66 0.94
C SER A 130 -0.66 -4.83 2.45
N ASN A 131 -0.22 -3.80 3.17
CA ASN A 131 -0.17 -3.75 4.63
C ASN A 131 -1.23 -2.78 5.11
N ILE A 132 -2.22 -3.27 5.87
CA ILE A 132 -3.30 -2.45 6.42
C ILE A 132 -3.25 -2.48 7.94
N ASN A 133 -3.09 -1.31 8.55
CA ASN A 133 -3.10 -1.12 9.99
C ASN A 133 -4.34 -0.31 10.39
N VAL A 134 -5.19 -0.87 11.24
CA VAL A 134 -6.39 -0.19 11.74
C VAL A 134 -6.30 -0.05 13.25
N LEU A 135 -6.23 1.20 13.70
CA LEU A 135 -5.94 1.56 15.08
C LEU A 135 -7.20 1.96 15.84
N GLY A 136 -7.18 1.77 17.16
CA GLY A 136 -8.26 2.16 18.07
C GLY A 136 -9.61 1.58 17.64
N LYS A 137 -10.56 2.47 17.34
CA LYS A 137 -11.92 2.18 16.81
C LYS A 137 -12.03 2.47 15.31
N GLY A 138 -10.91 2.52 14.60
CA GLY A 138 -10.88 2.75 13.17
C GLY A 138 -11.67 1.70 12.39
N ILE A 139 -12.18 2.09 11.23
CA ILE A 139 -12.93 1.22 10.32
C ILE A 139 -12.28 1.29 8.94
N CYS A 140 -11.92 0.14 8.39
CA CYS A 140 -11.42 0.00 7.03
C CYS A 140 -12.34 -0.92 6.24
N GLU A 141 -12.99 -0.38 5.24
CA GLU A 141 -13.71 -1.13 4.22
C GLU A 141 -12.81 -1.26 2.99
N ASN A 142 -12.43 -2.50 2.65
CA ASN A 142 -11.50 -2.76 1.57
C ASN A 142 -12.15 -3.62 0.49
N PHE A 143 -12.71 -2.96 -0.52
CA PHE A 143 -13.45 -3.58 -1.63
C PHE A 143 -12.75 -3.36 -2.99
N PRO A 144 -11.53 -3.87 -3.18
CA PRO A 144 -10.93 -3.86 -4.51
C PRO A 144 -11.79 -4.70 -5.45
N LEU A 145 -11.82 -4.34 -6.72
CA LEU A 145 -12.40 -5.21 -7.74
C LEU A 145 -11.58 -6.50 -7.88
N GLU A 146 -12.08 -7.43 -8.69
CA GLU A 146 -11.49 -8.75 -8.86
C GLU A 146 -10.01 -8.71 -9.24
N THR A 147 -9.30 -9.78 -8.89
CA THR A 147 -7.93 -10.04 -9.36
C THR A 147 -7.96 -11.13 -10.42
N ILE A 148 -7.48 -10.79 -11.61
CA ILE A 148 -7.35 -11.72 -12.73
C ILE A 148 -5.91 -12.22 -12.78
N VAL A 149 -5.73 -13.52 -12.61
CA VAL A 149 -4.43 -14.17 -12.75
C VAL A 149 -4.40 -14.94 -14.05
N TYR A 150 -3.58 -14.51 -15.00
CA TYR A 150 -3.47 -15.18 -16.30
C TYR A 150 -2.66 -16.47 -16.20
N GLU A 151 -2.92 -17.38 -17.11
CA GLU A 151 -2.17 -18.62 -17.23
C GLU A 151 -0.66 -18.35 -17.38
N GLY A 152 0.14 -19.03 -16.54
CA GLY A 152 1.59 -18.86 -16.51
C GLY A 152 2.08 -17.62 -15.77
N ALA A 153 1.24 -16.94 -14.97
CA ALA A 153 1.69 -15.91 -14.06
C ALA A 153 2.54 -16.52 -12.91
N ASP A 154 3.57 -15.78 -12.46
CA ASP A 154 4.36 -16.09 -11.25
C ASP A 154 4.06 -15.02 -10.19
N ALA A 155 2.82 -15.05 -9.66
CA ALA A 155 2.22 -13.98 -8.90
C ALA A 155 2.29 -14.21 -7.38
N ILE A 156 2.63 -13.16 -6.65
CA ILE A 156 2.46 -13.04 -5.20
C ILE A 156 1.50 -11.86 -4.96
N ASN A 157 0.33 -12.16 -4.41
CA ASN A 157 -0.61 -11.15 -3.93
C ASN A 157 -0.84 -11.38 -2.44
N GLN A 158 -0.29 -10.51 -1.60
CA GLN A 158 -0.28 -10.66 -0.15
C GLN A 158 -1.01 -9.49 0.51
N LEU A 159 -1.84 -9.81 1.49
CA LEU A 159 -2.47 -8.85 2.39
C LEU A 159 -2.07 -9.17 3.83
N ASP A 160 -1.40 -8.21 4.48
CA ASP A 160 -1.09 -8.25 5.91
C ASP A 160 -1.99 -7.25 6.64
N LEU A 161 -2.76 -7.77 7.60
CA LEU A 161 -3.74 -6.99 8.34
C LEU A 161 -3.38 -6.95 9.83
N LYS A 162 -3.30 -5.74 10.38
CA LYS A 162 -3.11 -5.50 11.81
C LYS A 162 -4.28 -4.69 12.35
N LEU A 163 -4.99 -5.24 13.34
CA LEU A 163 -6.16 -4.64 13.95
C LEU A 163 -5.95 -4.42 15.43
N SER A 164 -6.31 -3.25 15.93
CA SER A 164 -6.54 -3.02 17.36
C SER A 164 -7.79 -3.75 17.82
N SER A 165 -7.95 -3.96 19.12
CA SER A 165 -9.06 -4.77 19.69
C SER A 165 -10.47 -4.26 19.39
N GLN A 166 -10.62 -2.98 19.05
CA GLN A 166 -11.91 -2.35 18.72
C GLN A 166 -11.98 -1.89 17.26
N ALA A 167 -10.97 -2.22 16.46
CA ALA A 167 -10.94 -1.88 15.05
C ALA A 167 -11.80 -2.82 14.21
N HIS A 168 -12.32 -2.33 13.10
CA HIS A 168 -13.12 -3.10 12.16
C HIS A 168 -12.45 -3.13 10.79
N TYR A 169 -12.49 -4.29 10.16
CA TYR A 169 -12.09 -4.51 8.78
C TYR A 169 -13.17 -5.32 8.07
N ILE A 170 -13.56 -4.85 6.89
CA ILE A 170 -14.61 -5.45 6.06
C ILE A 170 -14.07 -5.64 4.65
#